data_4ca9f236c1fa490c89c7bf448423f070
#
_entry.id   4ca9f236c1fa490c89c7bf448423f070
#
_cell.length_a   1.000
_cell.length_b   1.000
_cell.length_c   1.000
_cell.angle_alpha   90.00
_cell.angle_beta   90.00
_cell.angle_gamma   90.00
#
_symmetry.space_group_name_H-M   'P 1'
#
loop_
_entity.id
_entity.type
_entity.pdbx_description
1 polymer ?
#
loop_
_entity_poly.entity_id
_entity_poly.type
_entity_poly.pdbx_seq_one_letter_code
_entity_poly.pdbx_strand_id
1 'polypeptide(L)'
;MPYVVTQSCCSDASCVYACPVNCIHPTPDEPDFLSAEMLYVDPQACVDCGACASACPVDAITSSRKLTAAQQPFIEINADFYRQSRPRPLLARPVPPPPIDTARGPLRVAIVGSGPSAMYAADELLTCPDVSVTVLDRLPVPYGLARFGVAPDHGRTRQVSRLFDVISAQPGFGSYLD
;
A
#
# COMPACT_ATOMS: atom_id res chain seq x y z
N MET A 1 3.06 -14.58 -6.53
CA MET A 1 3.27 -14.09 -7.91
C MET A 1 2.43 -12.84 -8.12
N PRO A 2 2.93 -11.78 -8.78
CA PRO A 2 2.22 -10.51 -8.83
C PRO A 2 0.92 -10.61 -9.61
N TYR A 3 0.00 -9.74 -9.26
CA TYR A 3 -1.12 -9.41 -10.12
C TYR A 3 -0.65 -8.57 -11.30
N VAL A 4 -1.41 -8.56 -12.37
CA VAL A 4 -1.06 -7.89 -13.63
C VAL A 4 -2.31 -7.17 -14.13
N VAL A 5 -2.16 -5.90 -14.50
CA VAL A 5 -3.19 -5.14 -15.20
C VAL A 5 -3.09 -5.43 -16.69
N THR A 6 -4.22 -5.60 -17.33
CA THR A 6 -4.33 -5.88 -18.77
C THR A 6 -5.01 -4.73 -19.51
N GLN A 7 -5.09 -4.82 -20.83
CA GLN A 7 -5.59 -3.76 -21.72
C GLN A 7 -7.04 -3.30 -21.45
N SER A 8 -7.85 -4.11 -20.77
CA SER A 8 -9.21 -3.72 -20.41
C SER A 8 -9.32 -2.66 -19.31
N CYS A 9 -8.16 -2.20 -18.77
CA CYS A 9 -8.12 -1.18 -17.74
C CYS A 9 -8.83 0.10 -18.19
N CYS A 10 -9.70 0.65 -17.34
CA CYS A 10 -10.40 1.91 -17.56
C CYS A 10 -9.85 3.09 -16.75
N SER A 11 -8.74 2.88 -16.06
CA SER A 11 -8.03 3.88 -15.24
C SER A 11 -8.92 4.59 -14.20
N ASP A 12 -9.91 3.87 -13.62
CA ASP A 12 -10.79 4.40 -12.59
C ASP A 12 -10.14 4.57 -11.20
N ALA A 13 -8.94 4.03 -11.03
CA ALA A 13 -8.12 4.05 -9.82
C ALA A 13 -8.67 3.29 -8.61
N SER A 14 -9.80 2.60 -8.68
CA SER A 14 -10.32 1.80 -7.56
C SER A 14 -9.29 0.79 -7.03
N CYS A 15 -8.48 0.23 -7.92
CA CYS A 15 -7.42 -0.72 -7.57
C CYS A 15 -6.24 -0.05 -6.83
N VAL A 16 -5.96 1.23 -7.12
CA VAL A 16 -4.92 2.01 -6.44
C VAL A 16 -5.27 2.12 -4.96
N TYR A 17 -6.51 2.51 -4.68
CA TYR A 17 -7.00 2.69 -3.31
C TYR A 17 -7.17 1.39 -2.54
N ALA A 18 -7.41 0.29 -3.24
CA ALA A 18 -7.51 -1.03 -2.63
C ALA A 18 -6.14 -1.66 -2.32
N CYS A 19 -5.04 -1.13 -2.88
CA CYS A 19 -3.73 -1.73 -2.74
C CYS A 19 -3.08 -1.38 -1.38
N PRO A 20 -2.86 -2.37 -0.50
CA PRO A 20 -2.32 -2.10 0.84
C PRO A 20 -0.83 -1.70 0.84
N VAL A 21 -0.14 -1.89 -0.28
CA VAL A 21 1.30 -1.60 -0.40
C VAL A 21 1.60 -0.55 -1.46
N ASN A 22 0.57 0.12 -1.96
CA ASN A 22 0.68 1.16 -3.00
C ASN A 22 1.61 0.78 -4.16
N CYS A 23 1.41 -0.41 -4.72
CA CYS A 23 2.21 -0.91 -5.83
C CYS A 23 1.53 -0.74 -7.20
N ILE A 24 0.51 0.11 -7.30
CA ILE A 24 -0.24 0.36 -8.55
C ILE A 24 -0.12 1.83 -8.92
N HIS A 25 0.45 2.07 -10.07
CA HIS A 25 0.74 3.42 -10.58
C HIS A 25 0.40 3.53 -12.07
N PRO A 26 0.27 4.76 -12.60
CA PRO A 26 0.27 6.02 -11.86
C PRO A 26 -0.97 6.17 -10.99
N THR A 27 -0.85 6.88 -9.87
CA THR A 27 -1.98 7.28 -9.02
C THR A 27 -2.62 8.55 -9.57
N PRO A 28 -3.88 8.88 -9.21
CA PRO A 28 -4.54 10.11 -9.66
C PRO A 28 -3.76 11.41 -9.36
N ASP A 29 -2.89 11.39 -8.35
CA ASP A 29 -2.06 12.54 -7.97
C ASP A 29 -0.75 12.63 -8.77
N GLU A 30 -0.44 11.63 -9.59
CA GLU A 30 0.77 11.61 -10.41
C GLU A 30 0.55 12.29 -11.77
N PRO A 31 1.54 13.05 -12.26
CA PRO A 31 1.42 13.78 -13.54
C PRO A 31 1.09 12.88 -14.73
N ASP A 32 1.54 11.65 -14.68
CA ASP A 32 1.37 10.67 -15.76
C ASP A 32 -0.01 10.04 -15.80
N PHE A 33 -0.84 10.22 -14.78
CA PHE A 33 -2.14 9.53 -14.66
C PHE A 33 -3.04 9.77 -15.88
N LEU A 34 -3.12 11.01 -16.35
CA LEU A 34 -3.98 11.38 -17.49
C LEU A 34 -3.38 10.98 -18.85
N SER A 35 -2.09 10.68 -18.89
CA SER A 35 -1.41 10.29 -20.12
C SER A 35 -1.13 8.78 -20.23
N ALA A 36 -1.27 8.04 -19.13
CA ALA A 36 -1.07 6.61 -19.12
C ALA A 36 -2.23 5.87 -19.81
N GLU A 37 -1.90 4.92 -20.68
CA GLU A 37 -2.92 4.09 -21.34
C GLU A 37 -3.66 3.16 -20.37
N MET A 38 -3.01 2.77 -19.28
CA MET A 38 -3.55 1.92 -18.23
C MET A 38 -2.78 2.15 -16.93
N LEU A 39 -3.23 1.54 -15.85
CA LEU A 39 -2.47 1.46 -14.61
C LEU A 39 -1.56 0.22 -14.62
N TYR A 40 -0.52 0.21 -13.80
CA TYR A 40 0.49 -0.84 -13.80
C TYR A 40 0.77 -1.32 -12.37
N VAL A 41 0.89 -2.63 -12.18
CA VAL A 41 1.29 -3.23 -10.90
C VAL A 41 2.79 -3.43 -10.87
N ASP A 42 3.46 -2.93 -9.82
CA ASP A 42 4.87 -3.22 -9.58
C ASP A 42 5.04 -4.70 -9.21
N PRO A 43 5.69 -5.52 -10.04
CA PRO A 43 5.87 -6.92 -9.75
C PRO A 43 6.81 -7.19 -8.57
N GLN A 44 7.63 -6.22 -8.19
CA GLN A 44 8.55 -6.36 -7.06
C GLN A 44 7.91 -5.98 -5.73
N ALA A 45 7.04 -4.97 -5.73
CA ALA A 45 6.36 -4.50 -4.53
C ALA A 45 5.05 -5.25 -4.24
N CYS A 46 4.43 -5.87 -5.24
CA CYS A 46 3.16 -6.59 -5.11
C CYS A 46 3.26 -7.76 -4.11
N VAL A 47 2.40 -7.77 -3.10
CA VAL A 47 2.33 -8.83 -2.06
C VAL A 47 1.34 -9.94 -2.39
N ASP A 48 0.77 -9.96 -3.60
CA ASP A 48 -0.14 -11.01 -4.10
C ASP A 48 -1.44 -11.19 -3.27
N CYS A 49 -1.95 -10.11 -2.68
CA CYS A 49 -3.14 -10.16 -1.81
C CYS A 49 -4.47 -10.24 -2.56
N GLY A 50 -4.53 -9.83 -3.82
CA GLY A 50 -5.74 -9.87 -4.66
C GLY A 50 -6.76 -8.74 -4.46
N ALA A 51 -6.55 -7.84 -3.52
CA ALA A 51 -7.49 -6.75 -3.24
C ALA A 51 -7.80 -5.89 -4.47
N CYS A 52 -6.78 -5.60 -5.29
CA CYS A 52 -6.93 -4.83 -6.52
C CYS A 52 -7.83 -5.52 -7.56
N ALA A 53 -7.74 -6.86 -7.68
CA ALA A 53 -8.59 -7.61 -8.61
C ALA A 53 -10.05 -7.58 -8.15
N SER A 54 -10.30 -7.68 -6.85
CA SER A 54 -11.66 -7.60 -6.29
C SER A 54 -12.27 -6.21 -6.42
N ALA A 55 -11.44 -5.16 -6.46
CA ALA A 55 -11.89 -3.77 -6.59
C ALA A 55 -12.07 -3.32 -8.04
N CYS A 56 -11.53 -4.06 -9.02
CA CYS A 56 -11.55 -3.67 -10.42
C CYS A 56 -12.96 -3.85 -11.04
N PRO A 57 -13.61 -2.78 -11.51
CA PRO A 57 -14.97 -2.87 -12.03
C PRO A 57 -15.08 -3.54 -13.42
N VAL A 58 -13.94 -3.71 -14.10
CA VAL A 58 -13.86 -4.24 -15.47
C VAL A 58 -13.05 -5.52 -15.57
N ASP A 59 -12.72 -6.15 -14.45
CA ASP A 59 -11.92 -7.38 -14.37
C ASP A 59 -10.58 -7.32 -15.14
N ALA A 60 -9.99 -6.12 -15.20
CA ALA A 60 -8.72 -5.91 -15.90
C ALA A 60 -7.50 -6.48 -15.15
N ILE A 61 -7.66 -6.89 -13.91
CA ILE A 61 -6.56 -7.30 -13.04
C ILE A 61 -6.69 -8.76 -12.69
N THR A 62 -5.66 -9.53 -13.00
CA THR A 62 -5.61 -10.95 -12.68
C THR A 62 -4.23 -11.40 -12.21
N SER A 63 -4.17 -12.53 -11.50
CA SER A 63 -2.90 -13.13 -11.13
C SER A 63 -2.12 -13.57 -12.38
N SER A 64 -0.81 -13.34 -12.38
CA SER A 64 0.07 -13.75 -13.50
C SER A 64 -0.01 -15.24 -13.84
N ARG A 65 -0.52 -16.07 -12.94
CA ARG A 65 -0.75 -17.52 -13.20
C ARG A 65 -1.98 -17.80 -14.04
N LYS A 66 -2.93 -16.89 -14.08
CA LYS A 66 -4.23 -17.06 -14.73
C LYS A 66 -4.33 -16.32 -16.07
N LEU A 67 -3.25 -15.69 -16.51
CA LEU A 67 -3.22 -14.97 -17.78
C LEU A 67 -3.37 -15.94 -18.96
N THR A 68 -4.21 -15.57 -19.91
CA THR A 68 -4.28 -16.24 -21.21
C THR A 68 -3.02 -15.98 -22.03
N ALA A 69 -2.78 -16.76 -23.08
CA ALA A 69 -1.62 -16.57 -23.96
C ALA A 69 -1.57 -15.14 -24.55
N ALA A 70 -2.71 -14.56 -24.90
CA ALA A 70 -2.81 -13.19 -25.39
C ALA A 70 -2.48 -12.11 -24.32
N GLN A 71 -2.62 -12.46 -23.05
CA GLN A 71 -2.37 -11.54 -21.94
C GLN A 71 -0.94 -11.67 -21.35
N GLN A 72 -0.19 -12.69 -21.71
CA GLN A 72 1.19 -12.89 -21.21
C GLN A 72 2.10 -11.68 -21.42
N PRO A 73 2.05 -10.93 -22.55
CA PRO A 73 2.87 -9.74 -22.72
C PRO A 73 2.68 -8.66 -21.66
N PHE A 74 1.52 -8.61 -21.00
CA PHE A 74 1.25 -7.61 -19.96
C PHE A 74 2.10 -7.79 -18.70
N ILE A 75 2.73 -8.95 -18.48
CA ILE A 75 3.71 -9.14 -17.40
C ILE A 75 4.89 -8.19 -17.60
N GLU A 76 5.46 -8.18 -18.81
CA GLU A 76 6.59 -7.28 -19.13
C GLU A 76 6.14 -5.82 -19.22
N ILE A 77 4.97 -5.54 -19.79
CA ILE A 77 4.42 -4.18 -19.89
C ILE A 77 4.27 -3.55 -18.49
N ASN A 78 3.73 -4.28 -17.52
CA ASN A 78 3.64 -3.80 -16.15
C ASN A 78 5.04 -3.59 -15.54
N ALA A 79 5.98 -4.51 -15.75
CA ALA A 79 7.32 -4.40 -15.22
C ALA A 79 8.11 -3.23 -15.85
N ASP A 80 7.96 -2.99 -17.15
CA ASP A 80 8.65 -1.92 -17.87
C ASP A 80 8.31 -0.54 -17.37
N PHE A 81 7.07 -0.32 -17.00
CA PHE A 81 6.64 0.95 -16.40
C PHE A 81 7.50 1.32 -15.17
N TYR A 82 7.91 0.32 -14.38
CA TYR A 82 8.70 0.51 -13.16
C TYR A 82 10.22 0.52 -13.39
N ARG A 83 10.70 0.13 -14.57
CA ARG A 83 12.12 0.26 -14.92
C ARG A 83 12.53 1.72 -15.13
N GLN A 84 11.59 2.60 -15.40
CA GLN A 84 11.83 4.04 -15.43
C GLN A 84 11.99 4.57 -14.01
N SER A 85 13.16 5.15 -13.73
CA SER A 85 13.44 5.73 -12.40
C SER A 85 12.58 6.98 -12.16
N ARG A 86 11.50 6.85 -11.42
CA ARG A 86 10.65 7.96 -10.98
C ARG A 86 10.39 7.82 -9.48
N PRO A 87 10.53 8.90 -8.69
CA PRO A 87 10.10 8.86 -7.30
C PRO A 87 8.57 8.67 -7.27
N ARG A 88 8.11 7.68 -6.52
CA ARG A 88 6.69 7.37 -6.37
C ARG A 88 6.33 7.37 -4.89
N PRO A 89 5.19 7.95 -4.53
CA PRO A 89 4.72 7.89 -3.16
C PRO A 89 4.45 6.42 -2.79
N LEU A 90 4.83 6.03 -1.57
CA LEU A 90 4.59 4.68 -1.06
C LEU A 90 3.15 4.46 -0.59
N LEU A 91 2.39 5.54 -0.42
CA LEU A 91 1.02 5.51 0.06
C LEU A 91 0.13 6.33 -0.86
N ALA A 92 -0.85 5.68 -1.48
CA ALA A 92 -1.92 6.37 -2.19
C ALA A 92 -3.02 6.76 -1.18
N ARG A 93 -3.30 8.04 -1.07
CA ARG A 93 -4.35 8.56 -0.19
C ARG A 93 -5.48 9.15 -1.03
N PRO A 94 -6.56 8.41 -1.21
CA PRO A 94 -7.63 8.79 -2.14
C PRO A 94 -8.50 9.95 -1.66
N VAL A 95 -8.68 10.03 -0.34
CA VAL A 95 -9.57 11.04 0.25
C VAL A 95 -8.88 11.59 1.49
N PRO A 96 -8.71 12.91 1.59
CA PRO A 96 -8.22 13.48 2.83
C PRO A 96 -9.20 13.14 3.96
N PRO A 97 -8.69 12.73 5.13
CA PRO A 97 -9.55 12.45 6.26
C PRO A 97 -10.34 13.69 6.68
N PRO A 98 -11.53 13.54 7.24
CA PRO A 98 -12.27 14.66 7.77
C PRO A 98 -11.44 15.35 8.86
N PRO A 99 -11.52 16.67 8.98
CA PRO A 99 -10.80 17.40 10.02
C PRO A 99 -11.23 16.90 11.39
N ILE A 100 -10.25 16.60 12.24
CA ILE A 100 -10.50 16.29 13.64
C ILE A 100 -10.70 17.60 14.39
N ASP A 101 -11.70 17.63 15.28
CA ASP A 101 -11.90 18.76 16.18
C ASP A 101 -10.76 18.81 17.21
N THR A 102 -9.80 19.66 16.99
CA THR A 102 -8.68 19.92 17.90
C THR A 102 -8.91 21.12 18.82
N ALA A 103 -10.15 21.61 18.95
CA ALA A 103 -10.47 22.72 19.86
C ALA A 103 -10.03 22.49 21.31
N ARG A 104 -9.82 21.22 21.71
CA ARG A 104 -9.30 20.80 23.02
C ARG A 104 -7.79 20.60 23.06
N GLY A 105 -7.09 20.94 21.99
CA GLY A 105 -5.65 20.74 21.81
C GLY A 105 -5.28 19.53 20.93
N PRO A 106 -3.97 19.31 20.71
CA PRO A 106 -3.49 18.20 19.89
C PRO A 106 -3.96 16.84 20.43
N LEU A 107 -4.38 15.95 19.55
CA LEU A 107 -4.83 14.60 19.90
C LEU A 107 -3.63 13.66 20.01
N ARG A 108 -3.50 13.00 21.16
CA ARG A 108 -2.52 11.93 21.37
C ARG A 108 -3.20 10.58 21.45
N VAL A 109 -2.87 9.67 20.54
CA VAL A 109 -3.47 8.35 20.44
C VAL A 109 -2.44 7.29 20.83
N ALA A 110 -2.81 6.40 21.74
CA ALA A 110 -2.03 5.22 22.07
C ALA A 110 -2.64 3.99 21.39
N ILE A 111 -1.83 3.21 20.70
CA ILE A 111 -2.22 1.95 20.08
C ILE A 111 -1.47 0.82 20.76
N VAL A 112 -2.21 -0.15 21.31
CA VAL A 112 -1.63 -1.32 21.97
C VAL A 112 -1.50 -2.47 20.98
N GLY A 113 -0.24 -2.90 20.76
CA GLY A 113 0.16 -3.84 19.72
C GLY A 113 0.76 -3.13 18.52
N SER A 114 1.82 -3.69 17.92
CA SER A 114 2.53 -3.16 16.75
C SER A 114 2.33 -4.01 15.48
N GLY A 115 1.28 -4.80 15.43
CA GLY A 115 0.96 -5.63 14.28
C GLY A 115 0.44 -4.82 13.07
N PRO A 116 0.13 -5.49 11.95
CA PRO A 116 -0.34 -4.83 10.73
C PRO A 116 -1.50 -3.88 10.95
N SER A 117 -2.52 -4.28 11.71
CA SER A 117 -3.69 -3.43 11.99
C SER A 117 -3.31 -2.13 12.70
N ALA A 118 -2.36 -2.21 13.64
CA ALA A 118 -1.85 -1.04 14.35
C ALA A 118 -1.12 -0.07 13.41
N MET A 119 -0.31 -0.60 12.50
CA MET A 119 0.44 0.22 11.55
C MET A 119 -0.47 0.94 10.56
N TYR A 120 -1.49 0.27 10.03
CA TYR A 120 -2.48 0.92 9.15
C TYR A 120 -3.34 1.94 9.90
N ALA A 121 -3.71 1.66 11.15
CA ALA A 121 -4.44 2.62 11.97
C ALA A 121 -3.58 3.85 12.28
N ALA A 122 -2.28 3.65 12.57
CA ALA A 122 -1.35 4.74 12.80
C ALA A 122 -1.18 5.60 11.54
N ASP A 123 -1.05 4.96 10.38
CA ASP A 123 -0.93 5.66 9.10
C ASP A 123 -2.12 6.57 8.83
N GLU A 124 -3.33 6.06 8.99
CA GLU A 124 -4.57 6.83 8.79
C GLU A 124 -4.69 7.98 9.79
N LEU A 125 -4.40 7.74 11.06
CA LEU A 125 -4.46 8.78 12.09
C LEU A 125 -3.44 9.90 11.86
N LEU A 126 -2.23 9.57 11.40
CA LEU A 126 -1.18 10.54 11.12
C LEU A 126 -1.44 11.42 9.88
N THR A 127 -2.48 11.10 9.09
CA THR A 127 -2.94 12.01 8.02
C THR A 127 -3.61 13.25 8.57
N CYS A 128 -4.13 13.16 9.80
CA CYS A 128 -4.82 14.27 10.42
C CYS A 128 -3.81 15.24 11.06
N PRO A 129 -3.89 16.54 10.80
CA PRO A 129 -3.05 17.51 11.46
C PRO A 129 -3.30 17.47 12.98
N ASP A 130 -2.26 17.79 13.75
CA ASP A 130 -2.28 17.82 15.22
C ASP A 130 -2.60 16.47 15.91
N VAL A 131 -2.43 15.36 15.19
CA VAL A 131 -2.49 14.01 15.78
C VAL A 131 -1.10 13.44 15.94
N SER A 132 -0.84 12.84 17.10
CA SER A 132 0.34 12.03 17.33
C SER A 132 -0.07 10.63 17.79
N VAL A 133 0.67 9.63 17.31
CA VAL A 133 0.40 8.22 17.59
C VAL A 133 1.58 7.61 18.34
N THR A 134 1.29 6.92 19.43
CA THR A 134 2.29 6.14 20.16
C THR A 134 1.87 4.67 20.14
N VAL A 135 2.69 3.83 19.53
CA VAL A 135 2.49 2.38 19.49
C VAL A 135 3.21 1.73 20.66
N LEU A 136 2.52 0.88 21.40
CA LEU A 136 3.04 0.15 22.56
C LEU A 136 3.02 -1.34 22.25
N ASP A 137 4.13 -2.04 22.39
CA ASP A 137 4.19 -3.49 22.24
C ASP A 137 5.07 -4.13 23.30
N ARG A 138 4.72 -5.35 23.69
CA ARG A 138 5.50 -6.18 24.63
C ARG A 138 6.68 -6.89 23.96
N LEU A 139 6.78 -6.81 22.64
CA LEU A 139 7.88 -7.41 21.89
C LEU A 139 8.93 -6.36 21.56
N PRO A 140 10.21 -6.68 21.62
CA PRO A 140 11.29 -5.74 21.33
C PRO A 140 11.41 -5.39 19.85
N VAL A 141 10.61 -6.03 19.01
CA VAL A 141 10.62 -5.84 17.56
C VAL A 141 9.20 -5.68 17.04
N PRO A 142 8.91 -4.61 16.26
CA PRO A 142 7.56 -4.31 15.80
C PRO A 142 7.12 -5.21 14.63
N TYR A 143 5.87 -5.00 14.23
CA TYR A 143 5.17 -5.55 13.06
C TYR A 143 4.56 -6.94 13.26
N GLY A 144 4.63 -7.51 14.45
CA GLY A 144 3.88 -8.69 14.85
C GLY A 144 3.90 -9.81 13.81
N LEU A 145 2.73 -10.27 13.37
CA LEU A 145 2.62 -11.37 12.41
C LEU A 145 3.21 -11.09 11.03
N ALA A 146 3.32 -9.85 10.60
CA ALA A 146 4.01 -9.53 9.34
C ALA A 146 5.48 -9.94 9.39
N ARG A 147 6.10 -9.86 10.56
CA ARG A 147 7.50 -10.26 10.78
C ARG A 147 7.66 -11.71 11.21
N PHE A 148 6.82 -12.17 12.13
CA PHE A 148 7.00 -13.47 12.80
C PHE A 148 6.05 -14.56 12.33
N GLY A 149 4.93 -14.20 11.69
CA GLY A 149 3.89 -15.16 11.28
C GLY A 149 3.90 -15.50 9.79
N VAL A 150 4.59 -14.71 8.96
CA VAL A 150 4.67 -14.99 7.52
C VAL A 150 5.74 -16.05 7.27
N ALA A 151 5.34 -17.13 6.56
CA ALA A 151 6.24 -18.22 6.21
C ALA A 151 7.46 -17.75 5.41
N PRO A 152 8.62 -18.42 5.53
CA PRO A 152 9.87 -17.99 4.89
C PRO A 152 9.79 -17.92 3.36
N ASP A 153 8.98 -18.75 2.74
CA ASP A 153 8.75 -18.83 1.29
C ASP A 153 7.81 -17.72 0.76
N HIS A 154 7.11 -17.00 1.65
CA HIS A 154 6.26 -15.88 1.31
C HIS A 154 7.00 -14.53 1.44
N GLY A 155 8.18 -14.43 0.86
CA GLY A 155 9.06 -13.25 0.94
C GLY A 155 8.37 -11.95 0.47
N ARG A 156 7.45 -12.02 -0.49
CA ARG A 156 6.70 -10.86 -0.97
C ARG A 156 5.74 -10.30 0.07
N THR A 157 5.03 -11.16 0.80
CA THR A 157 4.14 -10.73 1.87
C THR A 157 4.90 -10.01 3.00
N ARG A 158 6.16 -10.39 3.23
CA ARG A 158 7.03 -9.69 4.18
C ARG A 158 7.43 -8.28 3.74
N GLN A 159 7.34 -7.97 2.44
CA GLN A 159 7.68 -6.62 1.94
C GLN A 159 6.73 -5.55 2.47
N VAL A 160 5.56 -5.92 3.01
CA VAL A 160 4.68 -4.98 3.71
C VAL A 160 5.40 -4.29 4.88
N SER A 161 6.44 -4.91 5.45
CA SER A 161 7.25 -4.28 6.50
C SER A 161 7.96 -3.00 6.03
N ARG A 162 8.27 -2.87 4.73
CA ARG A 162 8.83 -1.63 4.17
C ARG A 162 7.84 -0.47 4.26
N LEU A 163 6.56 -0.76 4.05
CA LEU A 163 5.51 0.24 4.26
C LEU A 163 5.45 0.64 5.73
N PHE A 164 5.53 -0.32 6.63
CA PHE A 164 5.52 -0.04 8.06
C PHE A 164 6.75 0.75 8.53
N ASP A 165 7.91 0.54 7.92
CA ASP A 165 9.10 1.36 8.16
C ASP A 165 8.86 2.83 7.76
N VAL A 166 8.15 3.07 6.64
CA VAL A 166 7.78 4.42 6.20
C VAL A 166 6.76 5.05 7.15
N ILE A 167 5.76 4.29 7.60
CA ILE A 167 4.77 4.76 8.57
C ILE A 167 5.44 5.15 9.88
N SER A 168 6.36 4.32 10.37
CA SER A 168 7.06 4.59 11.63
C SER A 168 8.06 5.76 11.55
N ALA A 169 8.45 6.17 10.35
CA ALA A 169 9.28 7.35 10.13
C ALA A 169 8.49 8.65 9.99
N GLN A 170 7.15 8.60 9.99
CA GLN A 170 6.31 9.80 9.85
C GLN A 170 6.43 10.72 11.08
N PRO A 171 6.36 12.06 10.88
CA PRO A 171 6.23 13.00 11.98
C PRO A 171 5.00 12.68 12.84
N GLY A 172 5.16 12.71 14.16
CA GLY A 172 4.08 12.38 15.09
C GLY A 172 3.96 10.89 15.45
N PHE A 173 4.74 10.00 14.81
CA PHE A 173 4.83 8.60 15.21
C PHE A 173 5.84 8.41 16.34
N GLY A 174 5.48 7.60 17.33
CA GLY A 174 6.37 7.13 18.40
C GLY A 174 6.10 5.66 18.73
N SER A 175 7.08 4.95 19.25
CA SER A 175 6.90 3.58 19.71
C SER A 175 7.67 3.31 20.99
N TYR A 176 7.07 2.50 21.84
CA TYR A 176 7.70 1.88 23.02
C TYR A 176 7.58 0.37 22.84
N LEU A 177 8.71 -0.27 22.72
CA LEU A 177 8.86 -1.72 22.58
C LEU A 177 9.62 -2.23 23.80
N ASP A 178 9.18 -3.35 24.38
CA ASP A 178 9.79 -3.89 25.61
C ASP A 178 10.91 -4.89 25.28
#